data_de0dc2011341956a88dca180a71e176b
#
_entry.id   de0dc2011341956a88dca180a71e176b
#
_cell.length_a   1.000
_cell.length_b   1.000
_cell.length_c   1.000
_cell.angle_alpha   90.00
_cell.angle_beta   90.00
_cell.angle_gamma   90.00
#
_symmetry.space_group_name_H-M   'P 1'
#
loop_
_entity.id
_entity.type
_entity.pdbx_description
1 polymer ?
#
loop_
_entity_poly.entity_id
_entity_poly.type
_entity_poly.pdbx_seq_one_letter_code
_entity_poly.pdbx_strand_id
1 'polypeptide(L)'
;MFVNLTMRSWVRRCLIVVLFSALATAQTAEQRTARYLDTIRAQPSLLLAFLREIPKGGDLHNHLDGAIYAEDLLDFAANDNFCVDRTTSRLMGAPCDSCESYTPKPAIRCAYDDHILYNQIIDAWSMRNWRPGDESGHDHFFATFDKFGLASHNHVAEGVATILNRAAREQVQYIEFMHTADGREAAQLGMKLGWDSDFARMREQLLAGGLKEIAAATSQTLAKDDARARSELKCGTPEAEPGCTVSVRYLYQVLRGLPQAAVFAQIVLGFELASSDPHFVGLNLVMPEDWYVPIHDFNAHMAMLDYLHGVYPKVHISLHAGELAMGLVKPEDLAFHIRASIERGHAERIGHGVDVMLEKDPIGLMKAMAAGNVLVEINLTSNDQILGLSGDDHPLPVYMKYGVPVAISTDDEGVARSDMTHEYLRAVEGYRLSYTQLKRMTRQSLEHSFLPGQSLWAETKGAFRPVAVCISDLAGKPTHACSEFLAGNERAREQQKLESEFANFERRF
;
A
#
# COMPACT_ATOMS: atom_id res chain seq x y z
N MET A 1 59.09 -13.50 83.38
CA MET A 1 60.11 -13.45 82.36
C MET A 1 59.49 -14.03 81.11
N PHE A 2 59.13 -13.26 80.28
CA PHE A 2 58.97 -13.28 78.84
C PHE A 2 57.92 -12.34 78.38
N VAL A 3 58.41 -11.38 77.72
CA VAL A 3 57.79 -10.19 77.21
C VAL A 3 57.09 -10.50 75.88
N ASN A 4 55.89 -10.03 75.71
CA ASN A 4 55.17 -9.41 74.62
C ASN A 4 55.90 -9.39 73.27
N LEU A 5 55.11 -9.78 72.25
CA LEU A 5 55.02 -9.02 71.00
C LEU A 5 53.74 -9.37 70.26
N THR A 6 52.66 -8.82 70.78
CA THR A 6 51.49 -8.48 70.01
C THR A 6 51.74 -7.12 69.42
N MET A 7 51.87 -7.00 68.15
CA MET A 7 51.49 -5.73 67.47
C MET A 7 51.45 -5.83 65.97
N ARG A 8 50.34 -5.42 65.43
CA ARG A 8 50.18 -4.80 64.13
C ARG A 8 50.10 -5.70 62.90
N SER A 9 48.95 -6.37 62.79
CA SER A 9 48.39 -6.61 61.43
C SER A 9 47.03 -5.92 61.26
N TRP A 10 46.93 -4.75 61.80
CA TRP A 10 45.75 -3.85 61.57
C TRP A 10 46.16 -2.72 60.66
N VAL A 11 46.44 -2.87 59.46
CA VAL A 11 46.40 -1.84 58.45
C VAL A 11 46.76 -2.51 57.13
N ARG A 12 45.79 -2.94 56.44
CA ARG A 12 45.66 -2.95 55.00
C ARG A 12 44.58 -3.94 54.54
N ARG A 13 43.40 -3.88 55.16
CA ARG A 13 42.19 -4.15 54.39
C ARG A 13 41.95 -2.88 53.58
N CYS A 14 42.67 -2.71 52.49
CA CYS A 14 42.27 -1.83 51.42
C CYS A 14 40.86 -2.24 51.02
N LEU A 15 39.90 -1.39 51.34
CA LEU A 15 38.60 -1.32 50.67
C LEU A 15 38.94 -1.12 49.20
N ILE A 16 39.03 -2.18 48.43
CA ILE A 16 38.75 -2.13 47.00
C ILE A 16 37.23 -1.98 46.90
N VAL A 17 36.76 -0.74 47.06
CA VAL A 17 35.49 -0.31 46.55
C VAL A 17 35.67 -0.39 45.06
N VAL A 18 35.32 -1.54 44.50
CA VAL A 18 35.09 -1.67 43.08
C VAL A 18 33.85 -0.80 42.82
N LEU A 19 34.10 0.44 42.49
CA LEU A 19 33.18 1.29 41.77
C LEU A 19 32.90 0.57 40.46
N PHE A 20 31.91 -0.33 40.47
CA PHE A 20 31.11 -0.62 39.31
C PHE A 20 30.42 0.71 38.96
N SER A 21 31.14 1.58 38.31
CA SER A 21 30.55 2.61 37.44
C SER A 21 29.74 1.81 36.42
N ALA A 22 28.50 1.51 36.74
CA ALA A 22 27.52 1.23 35.74
C ALA A 22 27.55 2.47 34.86
N LEU A 23 28.29 2.41 33.75
CA LEU A 23 28.10 3.29 32.62
C LEU A 23 26.64 3.03 32.19
N ALA A 24 25.73 3.76 32.81
CA ALA A 24 24.38 3.90 32.31
C ALA A 24 24.58 4.58 30.95
N THR A 25 24.75 3.77 29.90
CA THR A 25 24.70 4.27 28.53
C THR A 25 23.39 5.01 28.40
N ALA A 26 23.49 6.32 28.22
CA ALA A 26 22.30 7.14 28.04
C ALA A 26 21.49 6.50 26.89
N GLN A 27 20.22 6.19 27.19
CA GLN A 27 19.38 5.53 26.22
C GLN A 27 19.18 6.42 25.01
N THR A 28 19.22 5.81 23.83
CA THR A 28 18.91 6.51 22.58
C THR A 28 17.45 7.00 22.57
N ALA A 29 17.16 8.01 21.78
CA ALA A 29 15.79 8.51 21.60
C ALA A 29 14.84 7.38 21.13
N GLU A 30 15.30 6.54 20.17
CA GLU A 30 14.57 5.36 19.71
C GLU A 30 14.24 4.39 20.87
N GLN A 31 15.19 4.10 21.76
CA GLN A 31 14.97 3.22 22.91
C GLN A 31 13.97 3.80 23.92
N ARG A 32 13.96 5.12 24.13
CA ARG A 32 12.97 5.79 24.97
C ARG A 32 11.58 5.72 24.37
N THR A 33 11.47 5.99 23.05
CA THR A 33 10.22 5.90 22.29
C THR A 33 9.65 4.48 22.31
N ALA A 34 10.50 3.46 22.12
CA ALA A 34 10.10 2.05 22.20
C ALA A 34 9.50 1.71 23.57
N ARG A 35 10.15 2.14 24.66
CA ARG A 35 9.59 1.94 26.01
C ARG A 35 8.31 2.71 26.24
N TYR A 36 8.20 3.94 25.73
CA TYR A 36 6.95 4.68 25.84
C TYR A 36 5.80 3.92 25.19
N LEU A 37 5.98 3.41 23.96
CA LEU A 37 4.98 2.56 23.30
C LEU A 37 4.59 1.37 24.19
N ASP A 38 5.55 0.69 24.81
CA ASP A 38 5.26 -0.45 25.69
C ASP A 38 4.43 -0.05 26.91
N THR A 39 4.63 1.15 27.46
CA THR A 39 3.84 1.64 28.62
C THR A 39 2.40 2.00 28.27
N ILE A 40 2.12 2.37 27.02
CA ILE A 40 0.80 2.83 26.58
C ILE A 40 -0.02 1.75 25.85
N ARG A 41 0.55 0.56 25.59
CA ARG A 41 -0.14 -0.52 24.83
C ARG A 41 -1.52 -0.87 25.35
N ALA A 42 -1.71 -0.85 26.68
CA ALA A 42 -3.00 -1.15 27.33
C ALA A 42 -3.89 0.11 27.50
N GLN A 43 -3.56 1.21 26.83
CA GLN A 43 -4.26 2.49 26.91
C GLN A 43 -4.70 2.93 25.50
N PRO A 44 -5.86 2.45 24.98
CA PRO A 44 -6.22 2.59 23.57
C PRO A 44 -6.15 4.02 23.03
N SER A 45 -6.62 5.00 23.78
CA SER A 45 -6.62 6.42 23.36
C SER A 45 -5.20 6.99 23.22
N LEU A 46 -4.28 6.62 24.13
CA LEU A 46 -2.89 7.05 24.06
C LEU A 46 -2.14 6.31 22.94
N LEU A 47 -2.42 5.01 22.77
CA LEU A 47 -1.86 4.21 21.71
C LEU A 47 -2.27 4.79 20.34
N LEU A 48 -3.55 5.07 20.13
CA LEU A 48 -4.04 5.67 18.90
C LEU A 48 -3.39 7.04 18.63
N ALA A 49 -3.30 7.91 19.65
CA ALA A 49 -2.65 9.22 19.53
C ALA A 49 -1.17 9.09 19.15
N PHE A 50 -0.46 8.13 19.75
CA PHE A 50 0.94 7.84 19.42
C PHE A 50 1.08 7.34 17.97
N LEU A 51 0.24 6.39 17.57
CA LEU A 51 0.29 5.79 16.22
C LEU A 51 -0.13 6.77 15.12
N ARG A 52 -0.95 7.76 15.42
CA ARG A 52 -1.27 8.84 14.47
C ARG A 52 -0.06 9.69 14.12
N GLU A 53 0.84 9.90 15.08
CA GLU A 53 2.00 10.78 14.94
C GLU A 53 3.28 10.08 14.48
N ILE A 54 3.33 8.74 14.48
CA ILE A 54 4.51 8.00 14.01
C ILE A 54 4.67 8.18 12.50
N PRO A 55 5.89 8.48 11.99
CA PRO A 55 6.14 8.47 10.53
C PRO A 55 5.87 7.10 9.93
N LYS A 56 5.16 7.07 8.79
CA LYS A 56 4.70 5.83 8.16
C LYS A 56 5.30 5.58 6.76
N GLY A 57 6.16 6.49 6.28
CA GLY A 57 6.90 6.30 5.02
C GLY A 57 5.99 6.25 3.81
N GLY A 58 5.92 5.13 3.12
CA GLY A 58 5.12 4.94 1.91
C GLY A 58 3.97 3.96 2.08
N ASP A 59 2.88 4.23 1.39
CA ASP A 59 1.81 3.29 1.11
C ASP A 59 2.00 2.75 -0.31
N LEU A 60 2.32 1.47 -0.43
CA LEU A 60 2.71 0.85 -1.70
C LEU A 60 1.58 0.04 -2.34
N HIS A 61 0.47 -0.12 -1.63
CA HIS A 61 -0.68 -0.88 -2.07
C HIS A 61 -1.95 -0.10 -1.72
N ASN A 62 -2.37 0.75 -2.65
CA ASN A 62 -3.53 1.62 -2.48
C ASN A 62 -4.27 1.74 -3.82
N HIS A 63 -5.54 1.34 -3.83
CA HIS A 63 -6.41 1.47 -5.00
C HIS A 63 -7.10 2.82 -4.99
N LEU A 64 -6.79 3.68 -5.96
CA LEU A 64 -7.31 5.04 -6.01
C LEU A 64 -8.84 5.10 -5.86
N ASP A 65 -9.57 4.26 -6.60
CA ASP A 65 -11.03 4.25 -6.56
C ASP A 65 -11.59 3.80 -5.20
N GLY A 66 -11.01 2.76 -4.62
CA GLY A 66 -11.45 2.18 -3.35
C GLY A 66 -10.94 2.92 -2.11
N ALA A 67 -9.92 3.78 -2.26
CA ALA A 67 -9.41 4.61 -1.18
C ALA A 67 -10.29 5.86 -0.93
N ILE A 68 -11.16 6.24 -1.87
CA ILE A 68 -12.10 7.35 -1.68
C ILE A 68 -13.24 6.87 -0.76
N TYR A 69 -13.52 7.64 0.29
CA TYR A 69 -14.63 7.31 1.20
C TYR A 69 -15.99 7.49 0.54
N ALA A 70 -16.96 6.68 0.93
CA ALA A 70 -18.31 6.70 0.38
C ALA A 70 -19.00 8.07 0.51
N GLU A 71 -18.66 8.84 1.53
CA GLU A 71 -19.14 10.20 1.74
C GLU A 71 -18.63 11.15 0.67
N ASP A 72 -17.35 11.10 0.34
CA ASP A 72 -16.74 11.92 -0.72
C ASP A 72 -17.29 11.51 -2.09
N LEU A 73 -17.44 10.19 -2.35
CA LEU A 73 -18.06 9.67 -3.57
C LEU A 73 -19.51 10.13 -3.74
N LEU A 74 -20.27 10.24 -2.62
CA LEU A 74 -21.64 10.77 -2.65
C LEU A 74 -21.64 12.24 -3.05
N ASP A 75 -20.72 13.04 -2.53
CA ASP A 75 -20.57 14.45 -2.89
C ASP A 75 -20.18 14.61 -4.36
N PHE A 76 -19.27 13.79 -4.87
CA PHE A 76 -18.89 13.77 -6.28
C PHE A 76 -20.09 13.44 -7.18
N ALA A 77 -20.82 12.38 -6.84
CA ALA A 77 -22.00 11.96 -7.58
C ALA A 77 -23.13 13.03 -7.57
N ALA A 78 -23.26 13.77 -6.46
CA ALA A 78 -24.22 14.86 -6.34
C ALA A 78 -23.84 16.07 -7.23
N ASN A 79 -22.56 16.37 -7.33
CA ASN A 79 -22.04 17.41 -8.23
C ASN A 79 -22.29 17.08 -9.70
N ASP A 80 -22.19 15.80 -10.07
CA ASP A 80 -22.49 15.32 -11.43
C ASP A 80 -24.00 15.13 -11.71
N ASN A 81 -24.85 15.40 -10.73
CA ASN A 81 -26.30 15.19 -10.81
C ASN A 81 -26.69 13.73 -11.14
N PHE A 82 -25.95 12.76 -10.64
CA PHE A 82 -26.31 11.35 -10.76
C PHE A 82 -27.59 11.03 -9.96
N CYS A 83 -28.23 9.95 -10.39
CA CYS A 83 -29.31 9.30 -9.67
C CYS A 83 -28.78 8.08 -8.93
N VAL A 84 -29.53 7.59 -7.95
CA VAL A 84 -29.24 6.32 -7.29
C VAL A 84 -30.44 5.38 -7.40
N ASP A 85 -30.19 4.14 -7.77
CA ASP A 85 -31.22 3.09 -7.67
C ASP A 85 -31.45 2.77 -6.18
N ARG A 86 -32.65 3.01 -5.70
CA ARG A 86 -32.98 2.87 -4.28
C ARG A 86 -32.91 1.42 -3.77
N THR A 87 -33.03 0.45 -4.67
CA THR A 87 -32.99 -0.97 -4.30
C THR A 87 -31.54 -1.51 -4.22
N THR A 88 -30.71 -1.13 -5.19
CA THR A 88 -29.34 -1.66 -5.33
C THR A 88 -28.26 -0.70 -4.84
N SER A 89 -28.63 0.57 -4.55
CA SER A 89 -27.71 1.66 -4.23
C SER A 89 -26.67 1.95 -5.33
N ARG A 90 -26.93 1.52 -6.58
CA ARG A 90 -26.05 1.76 -7.73
C ARG A 90 -26.28 3.15 -8.30
N LEU A 91 -25.20 3.86 -8.64
CA LEU A 91 -25.29 5.11 -9.39
C LEU A 91 -25.81 4.89 -10.81
N MET A 92 -26.59 5.85 -11.27
CA MET A 92 -27.20 5.87 -12.59
C MET A 92 -27.16 7.27 -13.19
N GLY A 93 -27.06 7.35 -14.51
CA GLY A 93 -27.17 8.64 -15.20
C GLY A 93 -28.57 9.27 -15.14
N ALA A 94 -28.65 10.60 -15.36
CA ALA A 94 -29.91 11.34 -15.49
C ALA A 94 -30.78 10.79 -16.65
N PRO A 95 -32.10 11.06 -16.65
CA PRO A 95 -32.87 11.86 -15.68
C PRO A 95 -33.20 11.09 -14.40
N CYS A 96 -33.28 11.83 -13.28
CA CYS A 96 -33.64 11.31 -11.99
C CYS A 96 -35.15 11.59 -11.70
N ASP A 97 -35.71 10.79 -10.78
CA ASP A 97 -37.01 11.04 -10.19
C ASP A 97 -36.92 12.16 -9.13
N SER A 98 -38.08 12.58 -8.58
CA SER A 98 -38.15 13.52 -7.46
C SER A 98 -37.57 12.93 -6.18
N CYS A 99 -37.35 13.79 -5.17
CA CYS A 99 -36.82 13.35 -3.85
C CYS A 99 -37.90 12.71 -2.94
N GLU A 100 -39.08 12.34 -3.46
CA GLU A 100 -40.08 11.67 -2.67
C GLU A 100 -39.64 10.26 -2.22
N SER A 101 -40.02 9.87 -1.00
CA SER A 101 -39.47 8.66 -0.34
C SER A 101 -39.72 7.34 -1.07
N TYR A 102 -40.64 7.30 -2.03
CA TYR A 102 -41.04 6.09 -2.75
C TYR A 102 -40.54 6.02 -4.20
N THR A 103 -39.84 7.03 -4.66
CA THR A 103 -39.30 7.01 -6.03
C THR A 103 -38.15 6.01 -6.17
N PRO A 104 -38.14 5.18 -7.23
CA PRO A 104 -37.10 4.13 -7.37
C PRO A 104 -35.73 4.65 -7.75
N LYS A 105 -35.65 5.83 -8.40
CA LYS A 105 -34.42 6.40 -8.95
C LYS A 105 -34.28 7.88 -8.59
N PRO A 106 -34.26 8.27 -7.30
CA PRO A 106 -34.10 9.66 -6.90
C PRO A 106 -32.75 10.23 -7.33
N ALA A 107 -32.69 11.57 -7.42
CA ALA A 107 -31.38 12.24 -7.51
C ALA A 107 -30.58 11.93 -6.24
N ILE A 108 -29.27 11.62 -6.38
CA ILE A 108 -28.45 11.21 -5.23
C ILE A 108 -28.37 12.31 -4.15
N ARG A 109 -28.42 13.59 -4.52
CA ARG A 109 -28.48 14.72 -3.58
C ARG A 109 -29.67 14.66 -2.62
N CYS A 110 -30.71 13.90 -2.93
CA CYS A 110 -31.84 13.69 -2.01
C CYS A 110 -31.40 13.00 -0.71
N ALA A 111 -30.28 12.30 -0.73
CA ALA A 111 -29.72 11.66 0.45
C ALA A 111 -29.30 12.65 1.55
N TYR A 112 -29.03 13.90 1.22
CA TYR A 112 -28.68 14.91 2.23
C TYR A 112 -29.87 15.26 3.17
N ASP A 113 -31.08 15.14 2.67
CA ASP A 113 -32.32 15.40 3.43
C ASP A 113 -33.00 14.08 3.87
N ASP A 114 -32.68 12.94 3.25
CA ASP A 114 -33.16 11.60 3.57
C ASP A 114 -32.07 10.76 4.23
N HIS A 115 -31.96 10.82 5.56
CA HIS A 115 -30.96 10.08 6.32
C HIS A 115 -31.06 8.56 6.16
N ILE A 116 -32.22 8.02 5.77
CA ILE A 116 -32.36 6.57 5.50
C ILE A 116 -31.66 6.24 4.20
N LEU A 117 -31.91 7.03 3.14
CA LEU A 117 -31.24 6.88 1.85
C LEU A 117 -29.71 7.10 2.00
N TYR A 118 -29.30 8.14 2.74
CA TYR A 118 -27.90 8.42 3.04
C TYR A 118 -27.21 7.20 3.67
N ASN A 119 -27.77 6.69 4.76
CA ASN A 119 -27.18 5.54 5.44
C ASN A 119 -27.15 4.30 4.56
N GLN A 120 -28.20 4.04 3.81
CA GLN A 120 -28.26 2.93 2.86
C GLN A 120 -27.14 3.00 1.81
N ILE A 121 -26.89 4.19 1.26
CA ILE A 121 -25.83 4.41 0.26
C ILE A 121 -24.45 4.15 0.89
N ILE A 122 -24.16 4.78 2.05
CA ILE A 122 -22.84 4.63 2.70
C ILE A 122 -22.58 3.18 3.11
N ASP A 123 -23.61 2.46 3.63
CA ASP A 123 -23.47 1.05 3.98
C ASP A 123 -23.26 0.16 2.74
N ALA A 124 -23.91 0.48 1.63
CA ALA A 124 -23.79 -0.27 0.39
C ALA A 124 -22.48 0.00 -0.36
N TRP A 125 -21.81 1.15 -0.14
CA TRP A 125 -20.59 1.56 -0.82
C TRP A 125 -19.33 1.32 0.04
N SER A 126 -19.48 0.73 1.23
CA SER A 126 -18.37 0.46 2.14
C SER A 126 -18.69 -0.68 3.10
N MET A 127 -17.70 -1.12 3.84
CA MET A 127 -17.85 -2.12 4.91
C MET A 127 -18.50 -1.55 6.19
N ARG A 128 -19.02 -0.31 6.15
CA ARG A 128 -19.74 0.26 7.29
C ARG A 128 -20.97 -0.59 7.62
N ASN A 129 -21.10 -0.96 8.88
CA ASN A 129 -22.20 -1.79 9.41
C ASN A 129 -22.25 -3.24 8.87
N TRP A 130 -21.37 -3.65 7.96
CA TRP A 130 -21.27 -5.05 7.57
C TRP A 130 -20.94 -5.94 8.78
N ARG A 131 -21.56 -7.11 8.87
CA ARG A 131 -21.33 -8.08 9.94
C ARG A 131 -21.26 -9.49 9.36
N PRO A 132 -20.36 -10.37 9.88
CA PRO A 132 -20.37 -11.77 9.50
C PRO A 132 -21.74 -12.41 9.71
N GLY A 133 -22.23 -13.10 8.66
CA GLY A 133 -23.51 -13.85 8.70
C GLY A 133 -24.63 -13.25 7.85
N ASP A 134 -24.52 -12.01 7.37
CA ASP A 134 -25.47 -11.43 6.41
C ASP A 134 -25.15 -11.92 4.99
N GLU A 135 -23.96 -11.61 4.52
CA GLU A 135 -23.30 -12.09 3.31
C GLU A 135 -21.80 -12.23 3.60
N SER A 136 -21.03 -12.86 2.70
CA SER A 136 -19.59 -12.93 2.91
C SER A 136 -18.97 -11.52 2.85
N GLY A 137 -17.89 -11.28 3.63
CA GLY A 137 -17.17 -10.03 3.54
C GLY A 137 -16.59 -9.80 2.16
N HIS A 138 -16.11 -10.89 1.54
CA HIS A 138 -15.64 -10.93 0.15
C HIS A 138 -16.71 -10.39 -0.82
N ASP A 139 -17.91 -10.96 -0.82
CA ASP A 139 -18.95 -10.57 -1.77
C ASP A 139 -19.44 -9.14 -1.54
N HIS A 140 -19.62 -8.73 -0.27
CA HIS A 140 -19.99 -7.37 0.07
C HIS A 140 -18.94 -6.36 -0.40
N PHE A 141 -17.67 -6.62 -0.07
CA PHE A 141 -16.55 -5.75 -0.41
C PHE A 141 -16.46 -5.51 -1.92
N PHE A 142 -16.37 -6.56 -2.72
CA PHE A 142 -16.21 -6.43 -4.16
C PHE A 142 -17.48 -5.91 -4.87
N ALA A 143 -18.67 -6.12 -4.29
CA ALA A 143 -19.91 -5.55 -4.83
C ALA A 143 -20.03 -4.02 -4.66
N THR A 144 -19.18 -3.38 -3.86
CA THR A 144 -19.21 -1.92 -3.67
C THR A 144 -18.80 -1.17 -4.93
N PHE A 145 -17.76 -1.63 -5.63
CA PHE A 145 -17.17 -0.95 -6.79
C PHE A 145 -18.13 -0.71 -7.94
N ASP A 146 -19.00 -1.68 -8.21
CA ASP A 146 -20.04 -1.57 -9.22
C ASP A 146 -21.10 -0.53 -8.90
N LYS A 147 -21.22 -0.12 -7.63
CA LYS A 147 -22.24 0.81 -7.17
C LYS A 147 -21.80 2.26 -7.33
N PHE A 148 -20.55 2.59 -7.01
CA PHE A 148 -20.03 3.96 -6.99
C PHE A 148 -19.10 4.32 -8.17
N GLY A 149 -18.65 3.36 -8.98
CA GLY A 149 -17.58 3.57 -9.97
C GLY A 149 -17.79 4.71 -10.96
N LEU A 150 -19.05 5.13 -11.23
CA LEU A 150 -19.29 6.33 -12.05
C LEU A 150 -18.77 7.61 -11.38
N ALA A 151 -18.82 7.72 -10.06
CA ALA A 151 -18.35 8.88 -9.33
C ALA A 151 -16.82 8.91 -9.27
N SER A 152 -16.17 7.79 -8.92
CA SER A 152 -14.70 7.73 -8.81
C SER A 152 -14.01 8.03 -10.15
N HIS A 153 -14.51 7.46 -11.25
CA HIS A 153 -13.92 7.67 -12.57
C HIS A 153 -13.99 9.12 -13.07
N ASN A 154 -15.04 9.87 -12.70
CA ASN A 154 -15.20 11.26 -13.12
C ASN A 154 -14.40 12.24 -12.26
N HIS A 155 -13.99 11.84 -11.06
CA HIS A 155 -13.40 12.71 -10.02
C HIS A 155 -12.01 12.22 -9.56
N VAL A 156 -11.16 11.80 -10.49
CA VAL A 156 -9.80 11.32 -10.20
C VAL A 156 -8.98 12.38 -9.44
N ALA A 157 -9.01 13.62 -9.90
CA ALA A 157 -8.23 14.71 -9.29
C ALA A 157 -8.68 15.01 -7.85
N GLU A 158 -10.00 15.11 -7.64
CA GLU A 158 -10.60 15.34 -6.32
C GLU A 158 -10.33 14.17 -5.38
N GLY A 159 -10.44 12.93 -5.88
CA GLY A 159 -10.11 11.71 -5.15
C GLY A 159 -8.65 11.72 -4.68
N VAL A 160 -7.71 11.99 -5.59
CA VAL A 160 -6.28 12.13 -5.27
C VAL A 160 -6.08 13.20 -4.19
N ALA A 161 -6.67 14.40 -4.35
CA ALA A 161 -6.51 15.48 -3.37
C ALA A 161 -7.01 15.08 -1.97
N THR A 162 -8.17 14.43 -1.88
CA THR A 162 -8.77 13.96 -0.63
C THR A 162 -7.88 12.93 0.06
N ILE A 163 -7.39 11.94 -0.69
CA ILE A 163 -6.52 10.87 -0.15
C ILE A 163 -5.18 11.46 0.31
N LEU A 164 -4.56 12.34 -0.46
CA LEU A 164 -3.30 12.98 -0.08
C LEU A 164 -3.42 13.80 1.22
N ASN A 165 -4.54 14.49 1.43
CA ASN A 165 -4.79 15.22 2.67
C ASN A 165 -4.93 14.27 3.88
N ARG A 166 -5.57 13.12 3.70
CA ARG A 166 -5.66 12.07 4.73
C ARG A 166 -4.28 11.50 5.03
N ALA A 167 -3.57 11.06 4.02
CA ALA A 167 -2.23 10.49 4.13
C ALA A 167 -1.25 11.43 4.87
N ALA A 168 -1.24 12.73 4.54
CA ALA A 168 -0.40 13.70 5.22
C ALA A 168 -0.73 13.83 6.72
N ARG A 169 -2.03 13.80 7.10
CA ARG A 169 -2.46 13.84 8.51
C ARG A 169 -2.06 12.60 9.28
N GLU A 170 -1.85 11.50 8.58
CA GLU A 170 -1.42 10.21 9.12
C GLU A 170 0.09 9.99 9.05
N GLN A 171 0.86 11.01 8.63
CA GLN A 171 2.31 10.94 8.49
C GLN A 171 2.79 9.95 7.42
N VAL A 172 1.99 9.70 6.39
CA VAL A 172 2.39 9.04 5.14
C VAL A 172 3.00 10.11 4.22
N GLN A 173 4.16 9.85 3.64
CA GLN A 173 4.86 10.83 2.81
C GLN A 173 4.91 10.47 1.32
N TYR A 174 4.56 9.23 0.96
CA TYR A 174 4.62 8.70 -0.39
C TYR A 174 3.50 7.68 -0.62
N ILE A 175 2.89 7.69 -1.80
CA ILE A 175 1.86 6.71 -2.20
C ILE A 175 2.14 6.22 -3.61
N GLU A 176 1.98 4.91 -3.84
CA GLU A 176 1.86 4.30 -5.16
C GLU A 176 0.40 3.89 -5.40
N PHE A 177 -0.34 4.71 -6.13
CA PHE A 177 -1.73 4.39 -6.47
C PHE A 177 -1.82 3.35 -7.57
N MET A 178 -2.63 2.32 -7.39
CA MET A 178 -3.11 1.47 -8.47
C MET A 178 -4.30 2.15 -9.16
N HIS A 179 -4.21 2.37 -10.48
CA HIS A 179 -5.24 3.07 -11.25
C HIS A 179 -5.31 2.58 -12.69
N THR A 180 -6.54 2.32 -13.21
CA THR A 180 -6.82 2.00 -14.61
C THR A 180 -6.99 3.31 -15.40
N ALA A 181 -5.89 4.03 -15.59
CA ALA A 181 -5.87 5.42 -16.02
C ALA A 181 -6.34 5.66 -17.46
N ASP A 182 -6.42 4.62 -18.29
CA ASP A 182 -6.90 4.68 -19.68
C ASP A 182 -8.42 4.48 -19.83
N GLY A 183 -9.16 4.38 -18.74
CA GLY A 183 -10.60 4.14 -18.77
C GLY A 183 -11.00 2.85 -19.51
N ARG A 184 -10.12 1.85 -19.56
CA ARG A 184 -10.29 0.56 -20.24
C ARG A 184 -10.18 0.61 -21.78
N GLU A 185 -9.62 1.66 -22.38
CA GLU A 185 -9.47 1.77 -23.85
C GLU A 185 -8.55 0.66 -24.40
N ALA A 186 -7.46 0.32 -23.70
CA ALA A 186 -6.58 -0.79 -24.09
C ALA A 186 -7.33 -2.14 -24.09
N ALA A 187 -8.15 -2.41 -23.07
CA ALA A 187 -8.96 -3.61 -23.01
C ALA A 187 -9.94 -3.70 -24.17
N GLN A 188 -10.59 -2.59 -24.53
CA GLN A 188 -11.51 -2.50 -25.67
C GLN A 188 -10.76 -2.73 -27.00
N LEU A 189 -9.56 -2.17 -27.14
CA LEU A 189 -8.70 -2.40 -28.33
C LEU A 189 -8.33 -3.88 -28.45
N GLY A 190 -7.90 -4.53 -27.35
CA GLY A 190 -7.59 -5.95 -27.32
C GLY A 190 -8.78 -6.81 -27.73
N MET A 191 -9.97 -6.54 -27.18
CA MET A 191 -11.21 -7.23 -27.55
C MET A 191 -11.57 -7.04 -29.02
N LYS A 192 -11.36 -5.85 -29.57
CA LYS A 192 -11.61 -5.55 -31.00
C LYS A 192 -10.68 -6.29 -31.93
N LEU A 193 -9.40 -6.43 -31.59
CA LEU A 193 -8.41 -7.14 -32.39
C LEU A 193 -8.54 -8.66 -32.29
N GLY A 194 -9.07 -9.16 -31.17
CA GLY A 194 -9.18 -10.57 -30.85
C GLY A 194 -7.89 -11.15 -30.28
N TRP A 195 -7.97 -12.43 -29.85
CA TRP A 195 -6.85 -13.11 -29.20
C TRP A 195 -5.93 -13.80 -30.21
N ASP A 196 -4.64 -13.59 -30.07
CA ASP A 196 -3.57 -14.34 -30.76
C ASP A 196 -2.59 -14.87 -29.70
N SER A 197 -2.33 -16.17 -29.70
CA SER A 197 -1.41 -16.81 -28.75
C SER A 197 0.07 -16.51 -29.03
N ASP A 198 0.42 -15.95 -30.19
CA ASP A 198 1.74 -15.39 -30.48
C ASP A 198 1.83 -13.98 -29.87
N PHE A 199 2.42 -13.90 -28.70
CA PHE A 199 2.53 -12.64 -27.95
C PHE A 199 3.28 -11.53 -28.71
N ALA A 200 4.30 -11.90 -29.51
CA ALA A 200 5.05 -10.94 -30.30
C ALA A 200 4.16 -10.32 -31.40
N ARG A 201 3.43 -11.15 -32.13
CA ARG A 201 2.50 -10.70 -33.16
C ARG A 201 1.33 -9.92 -32.56
N MET A 202 0.75 -10.40 -31.46
CA MET A 202 -0.34 -9.70 -30.78
C MET A 202 0.11 -8.32 -30.28
N ARG A 203 1.31 -8.21 -29.68
CA ARG A 203 1.89 -6.92 -29.27
C ARG A 203 2.06 -5.97 -30.46
N GLU A 204 2.62 -6.44 -31.59
CA GLU A 204 2.77 -5.63 -32.80
C GLU A 204 1.42 -5.14 -33.32
N GLN A 205 0.39 -5.99 -33.32
CA GLN A 205 -0.96 -5.62 -33.74
C GLN A 205 -1.57 -4.56 -32.81
N LEU A 206 -1.40 -4.68 -31.51
CA LEU A 206 -1.86 -3.68 -30.54
C LEU A 206 -1.18 -2.33 -30.75
N LEU A 207 0.14 -2.31 -30.89
CA LEU A 207 0.91 -1.09 -31.13
C LEU A 207 0.53 -0.42 -32.46
N ALA A 208 0.36 -1.21 -33.53
CA ALA A 208 -0.10 -0.70 -34.82
C ALA A 208 -1.59 -0.30 -34.83
N GLY A 209 -2.38 -0.89 -33.93
CA GLY A 209 -3.83 -0.66 -33.78
C GLY A 209 -4.24 0.56 -32.96
N GLY A 210 -3.29 1.32 -32.40
CA GLY A 210 -3.56 2.55 -31.66
C GLY A 210 -3.16 2.54 -30.18
N LEU A 211 -2.49 1.49 -29.68
CA LEU A 211 -2.12 1.42 -28.27
C LEU A 211 -1.13 2.52 -27.86
N LYS A 212 -0.27 2.98 -28.77
CA LYS A 212 0.65 4.10 -28.50
C LYS A 212 -0.07 5.42 -28.31
N GLU A 213 -1.11 5.63 -29.08
CA GLU A 213 -1.99 6.80 -28.99
C GLU A 213 -2.77 6.78 -27.67
N ILE A 214 -3.26 5.60 -27.25
CA ILE A 214 -3.87 5.40 -25.95
C ILE A 214 -2.87 5.73 -24.83
N ALA A 215 -1.64 5.20 -24.89
CA ALA A 215 -0.61 5.50 -23.90
C ALA A 215 -0.33 7.02 -23.77
N ALA A 216 -0.19 7.70 -24.91
CA ALA A 216 0.06 9.14 -24.93
C ALA A 216 -1.13 9.94 -24.35
N ALA A 217 -2.37 9.55 -24.68
CA ALA A 217 -3.57 10.18 -24.15
C ALA A 217 -3.70 9.94 -22.63
N THR A 218 -3.44 8.71 -22.16
CA THR A 218 -3.45 8.35 -20.74
C THR A 218 -2.45 9.19 -19.94
N SER A 219 -1.20 9.29 -20.42
CA SER A 219 -0.18 10.14 -19.77
C SER A 219 -0.59 11.60 -19.69
N GLN A 220 -1.20 12.15 -20.74
CA GLN A 220 -1.68 13.53 -20.77
C GLN A 220 -2.85 13.76 -19.80
N THR A 221 -3.78 12.81 -19.72
CA THR A 221 -4.93 12.88 -18.82
C THR A 221 -4.47 12.83 -17.36
N LEU A 222 -3.63 11.85 -17.02
CA LEU A 222 -3.10 11.71 -15.65
C LEU A 222 -2.33 12.96 -15.21
N ALA A 223 -1.47 13.51 -16.08
CA ALA A 223 -0.74 14.75 -15.76
C ALA A 223 -1.67 15.96 -15.50
N LYS A 224 -2.83 16.03 -16.19
CA LYS A 224 -3.85 17.07 -15.93
C LYS A 224 -4.57 16.83 -14.61
N ASP A 225 -4.89 15.57 -14.28
CA ASP A 225 -5.55 15.22 -13.03
C ASP A 225 -4.63 15.49 -11.83
N ASP A 226 -3.35 15.14 -11.91
CA ASP A 226 -2.35 15.48 -10.91
C ASP A 226 -2.20 16.99 -10.72
N ALA A 227 -2.11 17.76 -11.82
CA ALA A 227 -2.03 19.21 -11.75
C ALA A 227 -3.28 19.83 -11.12
N ARG A 228 -4.47 19.29 -11.43
CA ARG A 228 -5.73 19.70 -10.85
C ARG A 228 -5.79 19.36 -9.35
N ALA A 229 -5.41 18.15 -8.95
CA ALA A 229 -5.34 17.75 -7.55
C ALA A 229 -4.41 18.67 -6.74
N ARG A 230 -3.23 19.00 -7.28
CA ARG A 230 -2.30 19.96 -6.66
C ARG A 230 -2.88 21.38 -6.59
N SER A 231 -3.68 21.79 -7.57
CA SER A 231 -4.40 23.08 -7.56
C SER A 231 -5.49 23.11 -6.49
N GLU A 232 -6.26 22.03 -6.33
CA GLU A 232 -7.29 21.91 -5.30
C GLU A 232 -6.70 21.94 -3.89
N LEU A 233 -5.56 21.30 -3.69
CA LEU A 233 -4.76 21.37 -2.47
C LEU A 233 -4.07 22.73 -2.27
N LYS A 234 -4.19 23.66 -3.22
CA LYS A 234 -3.55 24.99 -3.21
C LYS A 234 -2.03 24.92 -3.07
N CYS A 235 -1.40 23.88 -3.62
CA CYS A 235 0.04 23.68 -3.50
C CYS A 235 0.81 24.87 -4.09
N GLY A 236 1.87 25.31 -3.37
CA GLY A 236 2.67 26.46 -3.76
C GLY A 236 2.10 27.81 -3.34
N THR A 237 0.97 27.84 -2.63
CA THR A 237 0.38 29.07 -2.06
C THR A 237 0.52 29.09 -0.53
N PRO A 238 0.29 30.27 0.12
CA PRO A 238 0.28 30.34 1.58
C PRO A 238 -0.84 29.50 2.24
N GLU A 239 -1.89 29.18 1.49
CA GLU A 239 -3.02 28.34 1.93
C GLU A 239 -2.86 26.86 1.56
N ALA A 240 -1.65 26.42 1.24
CA ALA A 240 -1.36 25.04 0.86
C ALA A 240 -1.81 24.04 1.93
N GLU A 241 -2.56 23.04 1.50
CA GLU A 241 -3.05 21.98 2.38
C GLU A 241 -1.98 20.90 2.63
N PRO A 242 -2.09 20.12 3.72
CA PRO A 242 -1.08 19.13 4.11
C PRO A 242 -0.74 18.12 3.00
N GLY A 243 -1.71 17.72 2.19
CA GLY A 243 -1.53 16.79 1.08
C GLY A 243 -0.48 17.21 0.05
N CYS A 244 -0.15 18.51 -0.02
CA CYS A 244 0.94 19.01 -0.86
C CYS A 244 2.32 18.40 -0.54
N THR A 245 2.51 17.86 0.67
CA THR A 245 3.78 17.29 1.14
C THR A 245 3.96 15.82 0.78
N VAL A 246 2.91 15.17 0.27
CA VAL A 246 2.91 13.76 -0.10
C VAL A 246 3.31 13.59 -1.57
N SER A 247 4.31 12.75 -1.82
CA SER A 247 4.74 12.38 -3.17
C SER A 247 3.86 11.25 -3.71
N VAL A 248 3.58 11.26 -5.02
CA VAL A 248 2.69 10.28 -5.68
C VAL A 248 3.37 9.66 -6.88
N ARG A 249 3.15 8.37 -7.07
CA ARG A 249 3.40 7.60 -8.29
C ARG A 249 2.24 6.63 -8.53
N TYR A 250 2.21 6.05 -9.73
CA TYR A 250 1.13 5.15 -10.14
C TYR A 250 1.68 3.80 -10.57
N LEU A 251 0.95 2.74 -10.20
CA LEU A 251 1.03 1.43 -10.81
C LEU A 251 -0.15 1.32 -11.79
N TYR A 252 0.13 1.01 -13.04
CA TYR A 252 -0.95 0.77 -13.98
C TYR A 252 -1.72 -0.48 -13.57
N GLN A 253 -3.01 -0.33 -13.31
CA GLN A 253 -3.91 -1.36 -12.81
C GLN A 253 -4.50 -2.16 -13.97
N VAL A 254 -4.16 -3.44 -14.07
CA VAL A 254 -4.66 -4.38 -15.08
C VAL A 254 -5.83 -5.19 -14.52
N LEU A 255 -6.97 -5.13 -15.17
CA LEU A 255 -8.17 -5.88 -14.80
C LEU A 255 -8.08 -7.33 -15.28
N ARG A 256 -7.54 -8.25 -14.45
CA ARG A 256 -7.24 -9.65 -14.80
C ARG A 256 -8.47 -10.55 -15.00
N GLY A 257 -9.65 -10.11 -14.55
CA GLY A 257 -10.91 -10.84 -14.72
C GLY A 257 -11.53 -10.74 -16.11
N LEU A 258 -10.88 -10.05 -17.06
CA LEU A 258 -11.34 -9.88 -18.44
C LEU A 258 -10.80 -11.00 -19.36
N PRO A 259 -11.34 -11.16 -20.59
CA PRO A 259 -10.80 -12.11 -21.56
C PRO A 259 -9.32 -11.85 -21.89
N GLN A 260 -8.57 -12.90 -22.24
CA GLN A 260 -7.11 -12.87 -22.46
C GLN A 260 -6.66 -11.73 -23.39
N ALA A 261 -7.40 -11.46 -24.48
CA ALA A 261 -7.08 -10.37 -25.41
C ALA A 261 -7.11 -8.99 -24.73
N ALA A 262 -8.08 -8.76 -23.83
CA ALA A 262 -8.19 -7.54 -23.06
C ALA A 262 -7.11 -7.44 -21.98
N VAL A 263 -6.81 -8.53 -21.29
CA VAL A 263 -5.76 -8.58 -20.27
C VAL A 263 -4.39 -8.32 -20.88
N PHE A 264 -4.06 -9.00 -21.99
CA PHE A 264 -2.78 -8.80 -22.67
C PHE A 264 -2.61 -7.36 -23.17
N ALA A 265 -3.66 -6.77 -23.75
CA ALA A 265 -3.60 -5.37 -24.21
C ALA A 265 -3.34 -4.38 -23.07
N GLN A 266 -3.97 -4.58 -21.90
CA GLN A 266 -3.73 -3.78 -20.71
C GLN A 266 -2.31 -3.98 -20.16
N ILE A 267 -1.80 -5.23 -20.13
CA ILE A 267 -0.42 -5.49 -19.70
C ILE A 267 0.56 -4.77 -20.64
N VAL A 268 0.38 -4.86 -21.98
CA VAL A 268 1.24 -4.13 -22.94
C VAL A 268 1.18 -2.62 -22.68
N LEU A 269 -0.01 -2.05 -22.44
CA LEU A 269 -0.15 -0.63 -22.11
C LEU A 269 0.60 -0.27 -20.81
N GLY A 270 0.47 -1.08 -19.76
CA GLY A 270 1.19 -0.86 -18.50
C GLY A 270 2.70 -0.82 -18.68
N PHE A 271 3.25 -1.73 -19.49
CA PHE A 271 4.69 -1.74 -19.81
C PHE A 271 5.10 -0.52 -20.65
N GLU A 272 4.30 -0.09 -21.64
CA GLU A 272 4.57 1.12 -22.44
C GLU A 272 4.56 2.37 -21.54
N LEU A 273 3.57 2.52 -20.67
CA LEU A 273 3.47 3.64 -19.73
C LEU A 273 4.65 3.67 -18.76
N ALA A 274 4.91 2.57 -18.03
CA ALA A 274 5.99 2.50 -17.05
C ALA A 274 7.39 2.65 -17.67
N SER A 275 7.56 2.40 -18.96
CA SER A 275 8.83 2.61 -19.66
C SER A 275 9.02 4.04 -20.20
N SER A 276 7.95 4.83 -20.35
CA SER A 276 7.99 6.12 -21.06
C SER A 276 7.51 7.32 -20.23
N ASP A 277 6.70 7.10 -19.19
CA ASP A 277 6.13 8.17 -18.36
C ASP A 277 6.59 8.03 -16.89
N PRO A 278 7.29 9.03 -16.32
CA PRO A 278 7.80 8.95 -14.95
C PRO A 278 6.71 8.92 -13.87
N HIS A 279 5.44 9.23 -14.18
CA HIS A 279 4.34 9.07 -13.23
C HIS A 279 4.03 7.59 -12.97
N PHE A 280 4.19 6.73 -13.98
CA PHE A 280 4.01 5.29 -13.84
C PHE A 280 5.32 4.61 -13.48
N VAL A 281 5.37 3.97 -12.33
CA VAL A 281 6.58 3.29 -11.83
C VAL A 281 6.52 1.78 -11.96
N GLY A 282 5.40 1.22 -12.40
CA GLY A 282 5.18 -0.21 -12.59
C GLY A 282 3.74 -0.55 -12.93
N LEU A 283 3.38 -1.80 -12.75
CA LEU A 283 2.01 -2.30 -12.96
C LEU A 283 1.63 -3.36 -11.91
N ASN A 284 0.31 -3.60 -11.80
CA ASN A 284 -0.27 -4.65 -10.96
C ASN A 284 -1.47 -5.29 -11.65
N LEU A 285 -1.75 -6.56 -11.37
CA LEU A 285 -2.94 -7.27 -11.82
C LEU A 285 -3.96 -7.32 -10.68
N VAL A 286 -5.16 -6.81 -10.91
CA VAL A 286 -6.19 -6.63 -9.88
C VAL A 286 -7.49 -7.36 -10.27
N MET A 287 -8.50 -7.28 -9.47
CA MET A 287 -9.77 -8.03 -9.39
C MET A 287 -9.61 -9.32 -8.58
N PRO A 288 -10.72 -9.81 -7.96
CA PRO A 288 -10.71 -10.97 -7.07
C PRO A 288 -9.96 -12.17 -7.66
N GLU A 289 -9.01 -12.68 -6.89
CA GLU A 289 -8.11 -13.74 -7.35
C GLU A 289 -8.84 -15.07 -7.54
N ASP A 290 -9.90 -15.30 -6.77
CA ASP A 290 -10.75 -16.50 -6.79
C ASP A 290 -11.74 -16.57 -7.95
N TRP A 291 -11.92 -15.47 -8.71
CA TRP A 291 -12.83 -15.51 -9.85
C TRP A 291 -12.37 -16.47 -10.94
N TYR A 292 -13.32 -16.92 -11.77
CA TYR A 292 -13.05 -17.95 -12.78
C TYR A 292 -11.88 -17.59 -13.71
N VAL A 293 -11.85 -16.37 -14.27
CA VAL A 293 -10.79 -15.99 -15.21
C VAL A 293 -9.43 -15.85 -14.52
N PRO A 294 -9.27 -15.15 -13.37
CA PRO A 294 -8.01 -15.09 -12.64
C PRO A 294 -7.43 -16.46 -12.29
N ILE A 295 -8.24 -17.41 -11.83
CA ILE A 295 -7.80 -18.78 -11.54
C ILE A 295 -7.47 -19.55 -12.83
N HIS A 296 -8.40 -19.58 -13.78
CA HIS A 296 -8.26 -20.39 -15.00
C HIS A 296 -7.10 -19.92 -15.90
N ASP A 297 -6.97 -18.60 -16.07
CA ASP A 297 -5.98 -17.99 -16.97
C ASP A 297 -4.69 -17.56 -16.27
N PHE A 298 -4.54 -17.88 -14.96
CA PHE A 298 -3.39 -17.45 -14.15
C PHE A 298 -2.04 -17.71 -14.84
N ASN A 299 -1.84 -18.96 -15.33
CA ASN A 299 -0.61 -19.33 -16.01
C ASN A 299 -0.40 -18.58 -17.34
N ALA A 300 -1.48 -18.24 -18.04
CA ALA A 300 -1.41 -17.41 -19.24
C ALA A 300 -1.00 -15.97 -18.89
N HIS A 301 -1.56 -15.40 -17.82
CA HIS A 301 -1.18 -14.07 -17.33
C HIS A 301 0.30 -14.02 -16.93
N MET A 302 0.81 -15.04 -16.23
CA MET A 302 2.24 -15.12 -15.89
C MET A 302 3.12 -15.25 -17.15
N ALA A 303 2.68 -15.97 -18.17
CA ALA A 303 3.41 -16.07 -19.44
C ALA A 303 3.41 -14.74 -20.23
N MET A 304 2.33 -13.97 -20.16
CA MET A 304 2.25 -12.62 -20.74
C MET A 304 3.26 -11.67 -20.08
N LEU A 305 3.33 -11.69 -18.74
CA LEU A 305 4.29 -10.89 -17.96
C LEU A 305 5.72 -11.30 -18.25
N ASP A 306 6.03 -12.60 -18.28
CA ASP A 306 7.37 -13.13 -18.59
C ASP A 306 7.84 -12.68 -19.99
N TYR A 307 6.97 -12.79 -21.00
CA TYR A 307 7.27 -12.31 -22.36
C TYR A 307 7.56 -10.79 -22.34
N LEU A 308 6.71 -10.00 -21.71
CA LEU A 308 6.85 -8.54 -21.74
C LEU A 308 8.02 -8.06 -20.87
N HIS A 309 8.32 -8.71 -19.75
CA HIS A 309 9.52 -8.44 -18.97
C HIS A 309 10.79 -8.69 -19.80
N GLY A 310 10.80 -9.72 -20.66
CA GLY A 310 11.89 -9.92 -21.63
C GLY A 310 12.05 -8.79 -22.63
N VAL A 311 10.97 -8.07 -22.97
CA VAL A 311 11.00 -6.90 -23.87
C VAL A 311 11.34 -5.60 -23.14
N TYR A 312 10.85 -5.44 -21.91
CA TYR A 312 10.97 -4.24 -21.06
C TYR A 312 11.59 -4.59 -19.68
N PRO A 313 12.86 -5.00 -19.61
CA PRO A 313 13.44 -5.58 -18.40
C PRO A 313 13.68 -4.59 -17.24
N LYS A 314 13.28 -3.35 -17.41
CA LYS A 314 13.41 -2.29 -16.37
C LYS A 314 12.06 -1.87 -15.77
N VAL A 315 10.98 -2.41 -16.27
CA VAL A 315 9.65 -2.12 -15.74
C VAL A 315 9.42 -2.95 -14.50
N HIS A 316 9.07 -2.28 -13.42
CA HIS A 316 8.81 -2.91 -12.13
C HIS A 316 7.42 -3.54 -12.08
N ILE A 317 7.30 -4.64 -11.33
CA ILE A 317 6.07 -5.42 -11.22
C ILE A 317 5.77 -5.69 -9.74
N SER A 318 4.58 -5.26 -9.29
CA SER A 318 3.95 -5.71 -8.06
C SER A 318 2.71 -6.52 -8.43
N LEU A 319 2.42 -7.62 -7.75
CA LEU A 319 1.28 -8.46 -8.09
C LEU A 319 0.44 -8.81 -6.85
N HIS A 320 -0.88 -8.69 -6.98
CA HIS A 320 -1.78 -9.41 -6.08
C HIS A 320 -1.58 -10.90 -6.26
N ALA A 321 -1.16 -11.57 -5.20
CA ALA A 321 -1.02 -13.02 -5.19
C ALA A 321 -1.22 -13.56 -3.77
N GLY A 322 -2.00 -14.63 -3.67
CA GLY A 322 -2.31 -15.25 -2.40
C GLY A 322 -3.33 -14.47 -1.56
N GLU A 323 -4.18 -13.66 -2.18
CA GLU A 323 -5.39 -13.14 -1.52
C GLU A 323 -6.49 -14.21 -1.55
N LEU A 324 -6.13 -15.37 -1.05
CA LEU A 324 -6.95 -16.59 -1.06
C LEU A 324 -6.97 -17.22 0.34
N ALA A 325 -8.03 -17.99 0.60
CA ALA A 325 -8.21 -18.72 1.84
C ALA A 325 -8.80 -20.11 1.59
N MET A 326 -8.61 -21.03 2.56
CA MET A 326 -9.25 -22.34 2.52
C MET A 326 -10.77 -22.20 2.48
N GLY A 327 -11.39 -22.89 1.52
CA GLY A 327 -12.83 -22.85 1.31
C GLY A 327 -13.31 -21.82 0.28
N LEU A 328 -12.49 -20.84 -0.08
CA LEU A 328 -12.80 -19.87 -1.14
C LEU A 328 -12.59 -20.47 -2.53
N VAL A 329 -11.49 -21.21 -2.70
CA VAL A 329 -11.14 -21.91 -3.93
C VAL A 329 -10.82 -23.38 -3.64
N LYS A 330 -10.55 -24.18 -4.69
CA LYS A 330 -10.11 -25.58 -4.52
C LYS A 330 -8.71 -25.64 -3.89
N PRO A 331 -8.40 -26.68 -3.11
CA PRO A 331 -7.08 -26.81 -2.46
C PRO A 331 -5.88 -26.74 -3.43
N GLU A 332 -6.02 -27.26 -4.63
CA GLU A 332 -4.97 -27.22 -5.66
C GLU A 332 -4.70 -25.83 -6.18
N ASP A 333 -5.68 -24.92 -6.11
CA ASP A 333 -5.57 -23.51 -6.54
C ASP A 333 -4.92 -22.61 -5.47
N LEU A 334 -4.67 -23.14 -4.25
CA LEU A 334 -3.96 -22.44 -3.18
C LEU A 334 -2.43 -22.67 -3.20
N ALA A 335 -1.91 -23.46 -4.16
CA ALA A 335 -0.60 -24.06 -4.00
C ALA A 335 0.53 -23.40 -4.80
N PHE A 336 0.30 -22.29 -5.54
CA PHE A 336 1.28 -21.84 -6.53
C PHE A 336 1.27 -20.35 -6.89
N HIS A 337 0.29 -19.56 -6.47
CA HIS A 337 0.08 -18.20 -6.96
C HIS A 337 1.23 -17.24 -6.60
N ILE A 338 1.69 -17.26 -5.34
CA ILE A 338 2.78 -16.40 -4.88
C ILE A 338 4.09 -16.80 -5.57
N ARG A 339 4.40 -18.09 -5.59
CA ARG A 339 5.62 -18.58 -6.23
C ARG A 339 5.67 -18.24 -7.71
N ALA A 340 4.60 -18.51 -8.44
CA ALA A 340 4.56 -18.26 -9.87
C ALA A 340 4.57 -16.78 -10.21
N SER A 341 3.98 -15.92 -9.38
CA SER A 341 4.08 -14.47 -9.50
C SER A 341 5.53 -13.98 -9.41
N ILE A 342 6.33 -14.57 -8.52
CA ILE A 342 7.75 -14.24 -8.37
C ILE A 342 8.59 -14.86 -9.50
N GLU A 343 8.47 -16.16 -9.72
CA GLU A 343 9.40 -16.90 -10.60
C GLU A 343 9.09 -16.69 -12.10
N ARG A 344 7.84 -16.42 -12.46
CA ARG A 344 7.39 -16.25 -13.85
C ARG A 344 6.81 -14.87 -14.13
N GLY A 345 6.07 -14.30 -13.14
CA GLY A 345 5.52 -12.96 -13.23
C GLY A 345 6.53 -11.86 -12.94
N HIS A 346 7.76 -12.22 -12.50
CA HIS A 346 8.84 -11.29 -12.15
C HIS A 346 8.46 -10.27 -11.08
N ALA A 347 7.53 -10.63 -10.18
CA ALA A 347 7.09 -9.74 -9.12
C ALA A 347 8.22 -9.44 -8.13
N GLU A 348 8.50 -8.16 -7.93
CA GLU A 348 9.42 -7.64 -6.92
C GLU A 348 8.72 -7.43 -5.58
N ARG A 349 7.37 -7.30 -5.63
CA ARG A 349 6.49 -7.19 -4.47
C ARG A 349 5.25 -8.05 -4.67
N ILE A 350 4.73 -8.57 -3.55
CA ILE A 350 3.50 -9.36 -3.49
C ILE A 350 2.47 -8.62 -2.64
N GLY A 351 1.35 -8.29 -3.22
CA GLY A 351 0.17 -7.81 -2.49
C GLY A 351 -0.49 -8.97 -1.74
N HIS A 352 -0.82 -8.77 -0.48
CA HIS A 352 -1.47 -9.69 0.45
C HIS A 352 -0.62 -10.89 0.87
N GLY A 353 -0.38 -11.87 0.01
CA GLY A 353 0.40 -13.06 0.32
C GLY A 353 -0.16 -13.90 1.47
N VAL A 354 -1.48 -13.93 1.66
CA VAL A 354 -2.12 -14.49 2.86
C VAL A 354 -2.03 -16.00 2.90
N ASP A 355 -2.17 -16.67 1.76
CA ASP A 355 -2.19 -18.12 1.65
C ASP A 355 -0.79 -18.78 1.56
N VAL A 356 0.29 -18.03 1.81
CA VAL A 356 1.68 -18.53 1.67
C VAL A 356 1.94 -19.87 2.34
N MET A 357 1.25 -20.17 3.45
CA MET A 357 1.40 -21.45 4.16
C MET A 357 0.69 -22.63 3.47
N LEU A 358 -0.16 -22.35 2.48
CA LEU A 358 -0.85 -23.33 1.66
C LEU A 358 -0.12 -23.59 0.34
N GLU A 359 0.87 -22.77 0.01
CA GLU A 359 1.75 -22.92 -1.14
C GLU A 359 2.56 -24.22 -1.09
N LYS A 360 2.94 -24.73 -2.25
CA LYS A 360 3.86 -25.87 -2.35
C LYS A 360 5.24 -25.47 -1.82
N ASP A 361 5.75 -26.20 -0.81
CA ASP A 361 7.00 -25.89 -0.10
C ASP A 361 7.02 -24.43 0.42
N PRO A 362 6.14 -24.07 1.36
CA PRO A 362 6.01 -22.70 1.84
C PRO A 362 7.30 -22.19 2.54
N ILE A 363 8.02 -23.09 3.21
CA ILE A 363 9.28 -22.72 3.89
C ILE A 363 10.38 -22.40 2.87
N GLY A 364 10.48 -23.17 1.79
CA GLY A 364 11.39 -22.90 0.67
C GLY A 364 11.04 -21.59 -0.02
N LEU A 365 9.75 -21.34 -0.24
CA LEU A 365 9.27 -20.08 -0.82
C LEU A 365 9.65 -18.87 0.03
N MET A 366 9.37 -18.87 1.34
CA MET A 366 9.74 -17.76 2.23
C MET A 366 11.25 -17.51 2.27
N LYS A 367 12.08 -18.55 2.26
CA LYS A 367 13.53 -18.41 2.16
C LYS A 367 13.95 -17.78 0.82
N ALA A 368 13.32 -18.17 -0.28
CA ALA A 368 13.56 -17.59 -1.60
C ALA A 368 13.15 -16.12 -1.63
N MET A 369 12.00 -15.77 -1.09
CA MET A 369 11.53 -14.37 -0.95
C MET A 369 12.51 -13.52 -0.13
N ALA A 370 12.96 -14.01 1.02
CA ALA A 370 13.95 -13.31 1.85
C ALA A 370 15.30 -13.15 1.15
N ALA A 371 15.76 -14.18 0.42
CA ALA A 371 17.02 -14.11 -0.34
C ALA A 371 16.92 -13.15 -1.53
N GLY A 372 15.80 -13.20 -2.27
CA GLY A 372 15.48 -12.33 -3.40
C GLY A 372 15.04 -10.91 -3.01
N ASN A 373 14.87 -10.63 -1.71
CA ASN A 373 14.40 -9.35 -1.19
C ASN A 373 13.01 -8.96 -1.75
N VAL A 374 12.11 -9.93 -1.92
CA VAL A 374 10.73 -9.72 -2.37
C VAL A 374 9.90 -9.23 -1.19
N LEU A 375 9.32 -8.04 -1.29
CA LEU A 375 8.48 -7.45 -0.24
C LEU A 375 7.06 -8.06 -0.27
N VAL A 376 6.45 -8.21 0.91
CA VAL A 376 5.00 -8.44 1.03
C VAL A 376 4.31 -7.19 1.54
N GLU A 377 3.30 -6.73 0.79
CA GLU A 377 2.43 -5.60 1.11
C GLU A 377 1.28 -6.12 1.98
N ILE A 378 1.29 -5.73 3.26
CA ILE A 378 0.41 -6.27 4.31
C ILE A 378 -0.81 -5.37 4.49
N ASN A 379 -1.99 -5.88 4.21
CA ASN A 379 -3.28 -5.19 4.20
C ASN A 379 -4.20 -5.81 5.28
N LEU A 380 -3.96 -5.51 6.56
CA LEU A 380 -4.56 -6.24 7.68
C LEU A 380 -6.09 -6.12 7.75
N THR A 381 -6.62 -4.93 7.49
CA THR A 381 -8.09 -4.71 7.53
C THR A 381 -8.78 -5.39 6.37
N SER A 382 -8.23 -5.25 5.16
CA SER A 382 -8.75 -5.90 3.96
C SER A 382 -8.74 -7.44 4.11
N ASN A 383 -7.62 -8.01 4.53
CA ASN A 383 -7.53 -9.47 4.73
C ASN A 383 -8.50 -10.01 5.77
N ASP A 384 -8.78 -9.25 6.85
CA ASP A 384 -9.81 -9.60 7.82
C ASP A 384 -11.23 -9.51 7.23
N GLN A 385 -11.54 -8.43 6.52
CA GLN A 385 -12.87 -8.19 5.98
C GLN A 385 -13.21 -9.11 4.80
N ILE A 386 -12.26 -9.35 3.89
CA ILE A 386 -12.46 -10.15 2.68
C ILE A 386 -12.34 -11.65 3.00
N LEU A 387 -11.30 -12.05 3.73
CA LEU A 387 -10.95 -13.46 3.93
C LEU A 387 -11.28 -13.98 5.34
N GLY A 388 -11.64 -13.09 6.28
CA GLY A 388 -11.84 -13.44 7.68
C GLY A 388 -10.55 -13.84 8.39
N LEU A 389 -9.38 -13.43 7.90
CA LEU A 389 -8.07 -13.83 8.43
C LEU A 389 -7.41 -12.69 9.19
N SER A 390 -7.24 -12.88 10.49
CA SER A 390 -6.61 -11.92 11.39
C SER A 390 -5.92 -12.62 12.57
N GLY A 391 -5.13 -11.88 13.36
CA GLY A 391 -4.43 -12.43 14.52
C GLY A 391 -3.51 -13.59 14.15
N ASP A 392 -3.63 -14.71 14.86
CA ASP A 392 -2.75 -15.88 14.70
C ASP A 392 -2.93 -16.60 13.35
N ASP A 393 -4.04 -16.38 12.66
CA ASP A 393 -4.31 -17.00 11.35
C ASP A 393 -3.66 -16.23 10.19
N HIS A 394 -3.23 -14.98 10.41
CA HIS A 394 -2.57 -14.17 9.38
C HIS A 394 -1.05 -14.43 9.35
N PRO A 395 -0.44 -14.59 8.16
CA PRO A 395 0.97 -15.02 8.03
C PRO A 395 2.02 -13.94 8.36
N LEU A 396 1.67 -12.72 8.71
CA LEU A 396 2.61 -11.65 9.02
C LEU A 396 3.74 -12.07 9.99
N PRO A 397 3.47 -12.74 11.14
CA PRO A 397 4.55 -13.18 12.05
C PRO A 397 5.49 -14.21 11.40
N VAL A 398 4.97 -15.00 10.48
CA VAL A 398 5.74 -16.03 9.78
C VAL A 398 6.69 -15.38 8.76
N TYR A 399 6.23 -14.44 7.96
CA TYR A 399 7.08 -13.63 7.07
C TYR A 399 8.23 -12.99 7.83
N MET A 400 7.92 -12.30 8.94
CA MET A 400 8.92 -11.66 9.79
C MET A 400 9.93 -12.66 10.36
N LYS A 401 9.47 -13.85 10.80
CA LYS A 401 10.33 -14.93 11.34
C LYS A 401 11.35 -15.42 10.31
N TYR A 402 10.96 -15.50 9.03
CA TYR A 402 11.85 -15.95 7.95
C TYR A 402 12.66 -14.80 7.32
N GLY A 403 12.48 -13.57 7.80
CA GLY A 403 13.23 -12.41 7.34
C GLY A 403 12.76 -11.89 5.97
N VAL A 404 11.55 -12.26 5.54
CA VAL A 404 10.92 -11.67 4.36
C VAL A 404 10.61 -10.20 4.68
N PRO A 405 10.99 -9.25 3.82
CA PRO A 405 10.62 -7.85 4.02
C PRO A 405 9.11 -7.68 3.93
N VAL A 406 8.55 -6.86 4.82
CA VAL A 406 7.13 -6.56 4.88
C VAL A 406 6.92 -5.05 5.09
N ALA A 407 5.90 -4.48 4.47
CA ALA A 407 5.41 -3.13 4.72
C ALA A 407 3.89 -3.17 4.94
N ILE A 408 3.38 -2.26 5.76
CA ILE A 408 1.94 -2.10 5.98
C ILE A 408 1.41 -1.18 4.90
N SER A 409 0.26 -1.51 4.33
CA SER A 409 -0.45 -0.74 3.32
C SER A 409 -1.95 -0.71 3.61
N THR A 410 -2.69 0.18 2.94
CA THR A 410 -4.11 0.44 3.25
C THR A 410 -5.09 -0.27 2.34
N ASP A 411 -4.66 -0.65 1.12
CA ASP A 411 -5.53 -1.24 0.10
C ASP A 411 -6.66 -0.27 -0.31
N ASP A 412 -7.90 -0.67 -0.18
CA ASP A 412 -9.11 0.11 -0.45
C ASP A 412 -9.62 0.77 0.84
N GLU A 413 -8.87 1.71 1.42
CA GLU A 413 -9.14 2.27 2.76
C GLU A 413 -10.51 2.93 2.90
N GLY A 414 -11.06 3.50 1.82
CA GLY A 414 -12.40 4.10 1.80
C GLY A 414 -13.50 3.04 1.89
N VAL A 415 -13.39 1.96 1.11
CA VAL A 415 -14.30 0.81 1.17
C VAL A 415 -14.18 0.10 2.51
N ALA A 416 -12.95 -0.20 2.93
CA ALA A 416 -12.64 -0.88 4.19
C ALA A 416 -12.98 -0.05 5.44
N ARG A 417 -13.23 1.25 5.32
CA ARG A 417 -13.42 2.19 6.44
C ARG A 417 -12.22 2.23 7.36
N SER A 418 -11.03 2.16 6.79
CA SER A 418 -9.73 2.14 7.45
C SER A 418 -8.90 3.37 7.08
N ASP A 419 -7.71 3.47 7.65
CA ASP A 419 -6.65 4.39 7.29
C ASP A 419 -5.29 3.78 7.71
N MET A 420 -4.18 4.36 7.31
CA MET A 420 -2.86 3.84 7.67
C MET A 420 -2.63 3.81 9.18
N THR A 421 -3.20 4.72 9.94
CA THR A 421 -3.12 4.70 11.42
C THR A 421 -3.86 3.50 12.00
N HIS A 422 -5.01 3.15 11.45
CA HIS A 422 -5.77 1.96 11.85
C HIS A 422 -5.01 0.66 11.51
N GLU A 423 -4.39 0.59 10.33
CA GLU A 423 -3.54 -0.55 9.96
C GLU A 423 -2.38 -0.75 10.97
N TYR A 424 -1.71 0.34 11.38
CA TYR A 424 -0.69 0.31 12.43
C TYR A 424 -1.24 -0.08 13.79
N LEU A 425 -2.46 0.36 14.14
CA LEU A 425 -3.15 -0.04 15.36
C LEU A 425 -3.41 -1.55 15.38
N ARG A 426 -3.96 -2.09 14.28
CA ARG A 426 -4.16 -3.54 14.13
C ARG A 426 -2.84 -4.31 14.23
N ALA A 427 -1.77 -3.79 13.67
CA ALA A 427 -0.44 -4.40 13.76
C ALA A 427 0.10 -4.45 15.20
N VAL A 428 -0.12 -3.38 15.97
CA VAL A 428 0.33 -3.33 17.38
C VAL A 428 -0.56 -4.17 18.29
N GLU A 429 -1.88 -4.13 18.12
CA GLU A 429 -2.83 -4.86 18.96
C GLU A 429 -2.85 -6.37 18.63
N GLY A 430 -2.95 -6.72 17.34
CA GLY A 430 -3.04 -8.11 16.90
C GLY A 430 -1.73 -8.88 17.00
N TYR A 431 -0.60 -8.23 16.70
CA TYR A 431 0.71 -8.91 16.57
C TYR A 431 1.75 -8.42 17.59
N ARG A 432 1.38 -7.49 18.47
CA ARG A 432 2.25 -6.92 19.50
C ARG A 432 3.56 -6.35 18.95
N LEU A 433 3.54 -5.79 17.75
CA LEU A 433 4.73 -5.24 17.13
C LEU A 433 5.38 -4.17 18.00
N SER A 434 6.69 -4.22 18.13
CA SER A 434 7.48 -3.21 18.82
C SER A 434 7.69 -1.97 17.96
N TYR A 435 8.07 -0.86 18.57
CA TYR A 435 8.45 0.37 17.85
C TYR A 435 9.52 0.13 16.79
N THR A 436 10.55 -0.65 17.14
CA THR A 436 11.65 -0.98 16.19
C THR A 436 11.16 -1.80 15.00
N GLN A 437 10.18 -2.70 15.19
CA GLN A 437 9.57 -3.45 14.10
C GLN A 437 8.74 -2.54 13.19
N LEU A 438 7.91 -1.67 13.76
CA LEU A 438 7.14 -0.68 13.00
C LEU A 438 8.07 0.23 12.19
N LYS A 439 9.10 0.81 12.82
CA LYS A 439 10.12 1.65 12.16
C LYS A 439 10.82 0.90 11.02
N ARG A 440 11.09 -0.40 11.20
CA ARG A 440 11.66 -1.24 10.17
C ARG A 440 10.71 -1.40 8.99
N MET A 441 9.42 -1.70 9.22
CA MET A 441 8.41 -1.83 8.16
C MET A 441 8.25 -0.53 7.38
N THR A 442 8.23 0.60 8.09
CA THR A 442 8.20 1.93 7.48
C THR A 442 9.42 2.18 6.56
N ARG A 443 10.63 1.80 6.99
CA ARG A 443 11.82 1.88 6.13
C ARG A 443 11.73 0.96 4.92
N GLN A 444 11.17 -0.24 5.10
CA GLN A 444 10.96 -1.20 4.02
C GLN A 444 10.00 -0.65 2.95
N SER A 445 8.97 0.11 3.34
CA SER A 445 8.04 0.68 2.36
C SER A 445 8.77 1.59 1.35
N LEU A 446 9.66 2.46 1.81
CA LEU A 446 10.44 3.31 0.89
C LEU A 446 11.60 2.59 0.20
N GLU A 447 12.19 1.56 0.84
CA GLU A 447 13.24 0.75 0.20
C GLU A 447 12.72 -0.02 -1.00
N HIS A 448 11.49 -0.54 -0.91
CA HIS A 448 10.85 -1.30 -1.98
C HIS A 448 9.89 -0.47 -2.84
N SER A 449 9.85 0.85 -2.63
CA SER A 449 9.16 1.74 -3.58
C SER A 449 9.83 1.65 -4.95
N PHE A 450 9.04 1.81 -6.01
CA PHE A 450 9.59 1.86 -7.36
C PHE A 450 10.09 3.25 -7.77
N LEU A 451 10.35 4.12 -6.78
CA LEU A 451 10.98 5.42 -7.00
C LEU A 451 12.35 5.28 -7.66
N PRO A 452 12.69 6.14 -8.64
CA PRO A 452 13.95 6.07 -9.33
C PRO A 452 15.13 6.46 -8.46
N GLY A 453 16.31 5.95 -8.83
CA GLY A 453 17.58 6.25 -8.19
C GLY A 453 18.03 5.22 -7.17
N GLN A 454 19.21 5.45 -6.62
CA GLN A 454 19.81 4.59 -5.63
C GLN A 454 19.14 4.75 -4.27
N SER A 455 19.20 3.68 -3.47
CA SER A 455 18.79 3.73 -2.07
C SER A 455 19.78 4.55 -1.22
N LEU A 456 19.25 5.18 -0.17
CA LEU A 456 20.06 5.75 0.92
C LEU A 456 20.81 4.66 1.70
N TRP A 457 20.35 3.42 1.62
CA TRP A 457 20.86 2.31 2.40
C TRP A 457 21.84 1.47 1.59
N ALA A 458 23.08 1.40 2.06
CA ALA A 458 24.10 0.47 1.55
C ALA A 458 23.83 -0.97 2.02
N GLU A 459 23.09 -1.15 3.12
CA GLU A 459 22.70 -2.45 3.68
C GLU A 459 21.33 -2.33 4.35
N THR A 460 20.45 -3.30 4.08
CA THR A 460 19.10 -3.39 4.63
C THR A 460 18.84 -4.69 5.39
N LYS A 461 19.69 -5.72 5.16
CA LYS A 461 19.61 -7.00 5.89
C LYS A 461 20.23 -6.83 7.29
N GLY A 462 19.39 -6.95 8.32
CA GLY A 462 19.80 -6.73 9.71
C GLY A 462 19.60 -5.28 10.15
N ALA A 463 20.57 -4.43 9.99
CA ALA A 463 20.48 -3.00 10.29
C ALA A 463 20.46 -2.17 9.00
N PHE A 464 19.64 -1.11 8.97
CA PHE A 464 19.72 -0.13 7.89
C PHE A 464 20.98 0.71 8.06
N ARG A 465 21.99 0.49 7.19
CA ARG A 465 23.20 1.28 7.16
C ARG A 465 23.20 2.22 5.96
N PRO A 466 23.36 3.53 6.17
CA PRO A 466 23.36 4.48 5.07
C PRO A 466 24.63 4.36 4.23
N VAL A 467 24.55 4.85 2.99
CA VAL A 467 25.72 5.03 2.13
C VAL A 467 26.74 5.94 2.79
N ALA A 468 28.03 5.70 2.53
CA ALA A 468 29.13 6.40 3.21
C ALA A 468 29.02 7.93 3.12
N VAL A 469 28.55 8.47 2.01
CA VAL A 469 28.42 9.91 1.77
C VAL A 469 27.34 10.58 2.65
N CYS A 470 26.37 9.81 3.19
CA CYS A 470 25.26 10.31 4.02
C CYS A 470 25.30 9.78 5.47
N ILE A 471 26.37 9.08 5.90
CA ILE A 471 26.40 8.38 7.19
C ILE A 471 26.22 9.30 8.40
N SER A 472 26.67 10.55 8.34
CA SER A 472 26.53 11.57 9.40
C SER A 472 25.24 12.39 9.32
N ASP A 473 24.43 12.20 8.26
CA ASP A 473 23.42 13.19 7.84
C ASP A 473 21.98 12.67 7.92
N LEU A 474 21.78 11.50 8.54
CA LEU A 474 20.45 10.84 8.59
C LEU A 474 19.38 11.69 9.27
N ALA A 475 19.74 12.41 10.34
CA ALA A 475 18.78 13.09 11.20
C ALA A 475 18.93 14.62 11.20
N GLY A 476 19.57 15.20 10.20
CA GLY A 476 19.89 16.62 10.18
C GLY A 476 19.93 17.23 8.77
N LYS A 477 20.47 18.42 8.67
CA LYS A 477 20.70 19.06 7.39
C LYS A 477 21.85 18.35 6.68
N PRO A 478 21.64 17.78 5.47
CA PRO A 478 22.68 17.06 4.75
C PRO A 478 23.89 17.95 4.45
N THR A 479 25.08 17.34 4.49
CA THR A 479 26.32 17.93 3.95
C THR A 479 26.17 18.16 2.44
N HIS A 480 27.08 18.95 1.85
CA HIS A 480 27.04 19.22 0.41
C HIS A 480 27.09 17.91 -0.41
N ALA A 481 28.01 16.99 -0.06
CA ALA A 481 28.17 15.71 -0.77
C ALA A 481 26.93 14.80 -0.65
N CYS A 482 26.31 14.73 0.53
CA CYS A 482 25.05 13.99 0.70
C CYS A 482 23.91 14.68 -0.07
N SER A 483 23.84 16.02 -0.06
CA SER A 483 22.82 16.77 -0.82
C SER A 483 22.91 16.52 -2.33
N GLU A 484 24.10 16.46 -2.89
CA GLU A 484 24.32 16.10 -4.30
C GLU A 484 23.87 14.66 -4.61
N PHE A 485 24.18 13.72 -3.73
CA PHE A 485 23.68 12.33 -3.85
C PHE A 485 22.15 12.28 -3.83
N LEU A 486 21.52 12.96 -2.88
CA LEU A 486 20.06 13.00 -2.75
C LEU A 486 19.38 13.68 -3.94
N ALA A 487 19.99 14.72 -4.53
CA ALA A 487 19.46 15.42 -5.70
C ALA A 487 19.32 14.49 -6.92
N GLY A 488 20.24 13.53 -7.07
CA GLY A 488 20.23 12.56 -8.17
C GLY A 488 19.43 11.28 -7.89
N ASN A 489 18.91 11.09 -6.66
CA ASN A 489 18.29 9.82 -6.23
C ASN A 489 17.00 10.10 -5.45
N GLU A 490 15.86 10.00 -6.13
CA GLU A 490 14.55 10.32 -5.55
C GLU A 490 14.21 9.39 -4.36
N ARG A 491 14.44 8.08 -4.51
CA ARG A 491 14.27 7.11 -3.43
C ARG A 491 15.07 7.49 -2.18
N ALA A 492 16.37 7.80 -2.34
CA ALA A 492 17.21 8.20 -1.23
C ALA A 492 16.74 9.49 -0.56
N ARG A 493 16.19 10.44 -1.34
CA ARG A 493 15.63 11.69 -0.82
C ARG A 493 14.41 11.45 0.07
N GLU A 494 13.49 10.60 -0.35
CA GLU A 494 12.33 10.22 0.47
C GLU A 494 12.77 9.44 1.73
N GLN A 495 13.75 8.55 1.62
CA GLN A 495 14.29 7.83 2.78
C GLN A 495 14.96 8.77 3.78
N GLN A 496 15.71 9.76 3.33
CA GLN A 496 16.35 10.75 4.21
C GLN A 496 15.31 11.65 4.88
N LYS A 497 14.25 12.05 4.18
CA LYS A 497 13.10 12.75 4.74
C LYS A 497 12.48 11.94 5.88
N LEU A 498 12.23 10.65 5.67
CA LEU A 498 11.70 9.74 6.68
C LEU A 498 12.59 9.68 7.95
N GLU A 499 13.91 9.56 7.79
CA GLU A 499 14.82 9.52 8.94
C GLU A 499 14.81 10.84 9.74
N SER A 500 14.68 11.97 9.04
CA SER A 500 14.53 13.27 9.70
C SER A 500 13.21 13.38 10.48
N GLU A 501 12.12 12.83 9.94
CA GLU A 501 10.82 12.77 10.61
C GLU A 501 10.87 11.84 11.84
N PHE A 502 11.50 10.67 11.75
CA PHE A 502 11.73 9.81 12.91
C PHE A 502 12.56 10.50 13.99
N ALA A 503 13.62 11.18 13.63
CA ALA A 503 14.43 11.92 14.60
C ALA A 503 13.63 13.04 15.29
N ASN A 504 12.72 13.72 14.56
CA ASN A 504 11.82 14.72 15.13
C ASN A 504 10.79 14.10 16.07
N PHE A 505 10.19 12.98 15.66
CA PHE A 505 9.21 12.24 16.46
C PHE A 505 9.82 11.71 17.75
N GLU A 506 10.98 11.03 17.65
CA GLU A 506 11.66 10.40 18.80
C GLU A 506 12.18 11.41 19.84
N ARG A 507 12.40 12.68 19.47
CA ARG A 507 12.80 13.73 20.42
C ARG A 507 11.70 14.11 21.40
N ARG A 508 10.46 13.68 21.16
CA ARG A 508 9.32 13.96 22.07
C ARG A 508 9.32 13.05 23.31
N PHE A 509 10.11 12.00 23.30
CA PHE A 509 10.21 10.96 24.31
C PHE A 509 11.63 10.91 24.89
#